data_3194da7956b73a7442a7c80c42f2f961
#
_entry.id   3194da7956b73a7442a7c80c42f2f961
#
_cell.length_a   1.000
_cell.length_b   1.000
_cell.length_c   1.000
_cell.angle_alpha   90.00
_cell.angle_beta   90.00
_cell.angle_gamma   90.00
#
_symmetry.space_group_name_H-M   'P 1'
#
loop_
_entity.id
_entity.type
_entity.pdbx_description
1 polymer ?
#
loop_
_entity_poly.entity_id
_entity_poly.type
_entity_poly.pdbx_seq_one_letter_code
_entity_poly.pdbx_strand_id
1 'polypeptide(L)'
;MSPFSLTIAGLITTASVIVSAGCSQETPADAEIITIRPTATTDTKQGLPVFVGISGKNAGTKHISMNKVVIPPGKSAKAHIHKGYESVIYIIKGRVKTLYGEGLKKSVINEAGDFLYIPADLPHKPVNLSDTDAAEAIVARTDPNEQESVEQIAEPEGAGAEKK
;
A
#
# COMPACT_ATOMS: atom_id res chain seq x y z
N MET A 1 -82.66 13.11 -24.86
CA MET A 1 -81.66 12.73 -25.82
C MET A 1 -80.44 13.59 -25.49
N SER A 2 -79.50 13.07 -24.67
CA SER A 2 -78.24 13.76 -24.33
C SER A 2 -77.05 13.08 -24.99
N PRO A 3 -76.11 13.77 -25.60
CA PRO A 3 -74.92 13.15 -26.15
C PRO A 3 -73.84 12.98 -25.06
N PHE A 4 -73.29 11.79 -25.00
CA PHE A 4 -72.12 11.46 -24.17
C PHE A 4 -70.85 12.16 -24.73
N SER A 5 -70.16 12.92 -23.89
CA SER A 5 -68.88 13.48 -24.21
C SER A 5 -67.80 12.52 -23.71
N LEU A 6 -66.98 11.97 -24.61
CA LEU A 6 -65.86 11.07 -24.29
C LEU A 6 -64.56 11.91 -24.14
N THR A 7 -64.08 12.02 -22.91
CA THR A 7 -62.82 12.70 -22.64
C THR A 7 -61.69 11.68 -22.68
N ILE A 8 -60.77 11.79 -23.65
CA ILE A 8 -59.56 10.99 -23.74
C ILE A 8 -58.47 11.68 -22.90
N ALA A 9 -58.11 11.06 -21.77
CA ALA A 9 -56.95 11.49 -20.98
C ALA A 9 -55.65 10.94 -21.60
N GLY A 10 -54.87 11.82 -22.20
CA GLY A 10 -53.54 11.47 -22.72
C GLY A 10 -52.52 11.31 -21.58
N LEU A 11 -51.96 10.13 -21.45
CA LEU A 11 -50.89 9.82 -20.50
C LEU A 11 -49.56 10.29 -21.12
N ILE A 12 -49.01 11.39 -20.61
CA ILE A 12 -47.67 11.87 -20.98
C ILE A 12 -46.65 11.15 -20.12
N THR A 13 -45.94 10.16 -20.66
CA THR A 13 -44.79 9.52 -20.02
C THR A 13 -43.54 10.39 -20.28
N THR A 14 -43.09 11.11 -19.26
CA THR A 14 -41.82 11.79 -19.29
C THR A 14 -40.68 10.78 -19.06
N ALA A 15 -39.92 10.46 -20.10
CA ALA A 15 -38.69 9.70 -19.96
C ALA A 15 -37.60 10.57 -19.32
N SER A 16 -37.25 10.27 -18.07
CA SER A 16 -36.10 10.88 -17.41
C SER A 16 -34.79 10.31 -18.00
N VAL A 17 -34.09 11.08 -18.78
CA VAL A 17 -32.72 10.77 -19.23
C VAL A 17 -31.79 10.97 -18.04
N ILE A 18 -31.30 9.87 -17.43
CA ILE A 18 -30.22 9.94 -16.45
C ILE A 18 -28.92 10.14 -17.25
N VAL A 19 -28.45 11.39 -17.28
CA VAL A 19 -27.09 11.71 -17.74
C VAL A 19 -26.14 11.33 -16.60
N SER A 20 -25.50 10.17 -16.72
CA SER A 20 -24.35 9.82 -15.86
C SER A 20 -23.20 10.77 -16.22
N ALA A 21 -22.97 11.78 -15.36
CA ALA A 21 -21.76 12.59 -15.42
C ALA A 21 -20.57 11.69 -15.10
N GLY A 22 -19.92 11.16 -16.11
CA GLY A 22 -18.60 10.55 -15.98
C GLY A 22 -17.65 11.64 -15.47
N CYS A 23 -17.13 11.47 -14.25
CA CYS A 23 -16.08 12.32 -13.70
C CYS A 23 -14.79 12.01 -14.48
N SER A 24 -14.60 12.65 -15.63
CA SER A 24 -13.29 12.69 -16.30
C SER A 24 -12.42 13.61 -15.47
N GLN A 25 -11.43 13.06 -14.77
CA GLN A 25 -10.38 13.86 -14.16
C GLN A 25 -9.53 14.45 -15.29
N GLU A 26 -9.69 15.74 -15.54
CA GLU A 26 -8.82 16.45 -16.45
C GLU A 26 -7.41 16.50 -15.87
N THR A 27 -6.42 16.11 -16.67
CA THR A 27 -5.01 16.30 -16.32
C THR A 27 -4.73 17.81 -16.27
N PRO A 28 -4.13 18.35 -15.19
CA PRO A 28 -3.74 19.75 -15.14
C PRO A 28 -2.85 20.12 -16.34
N ALA A 29 -3.05 21.31 -16.91
CA ALA A 29 -2.34 21.76 -18.11
C ALA A 29 -0.81 21.83 -17.93
N ASP A 30 -0.34 21.91 -16.69
CA ASP A 30 1.05 22.04 -16.22
C ASP A 30 1.54 20.78 -15.47
N ALA A 31 0.91 19.63 -15.71
CA ALA A 31 1.36 18.37 -15.11
C ALA A 31 2.73 17.94 -15.67
N GLU A 32 3.70 17.70 -14.79
CA GLU A 32 5.04 17.27 -15.16
C GLU A 32 5.37 15.87 -14.61
N ILE A 33 6.29 15.19 -15.28
CA ILE A 33 6.88 13.93 -14.78
C ILE A 33 7.98 14.31 -13.78
N ILE A 34 7.81 13.83 -12.53
CA ILE A 34 8.76 14.08 -11.45
C ILE A 34 9.70 12.89 -11.30
N THR A 35 11.01 13.15 -11.27
CA THR A 35 12.04 12.13 -10.99
C THR A 35 12.69 12.42 -9.65
N ILE A 36 12.64 11.46 -8.72
CA ILE A 36 13.33 11.52 -7.44
C ILE A 36 14.54 10.58 -7.46
N ARG A 37 15.71 11.06 -6.99
CA ARG A 37 16.96 10.29 -6.87
C ARG A 37 17.45 10.38 -5.43
N PRO A 38 16.97 9.53 -4.51
CA PRO A 38 17.37 9.56 -3.12
C PRO A 38 18.84 9.11 -3.00
N THR A 39 19.65 9.91 -2.32
CA THR A 39 21.09 9.65 -2.09
C THR A 39 21.41 9.17 -0.68
N ALA A 40 20.43 9.24 0.23
CA ALA A 40 20.56 8.84 1.63
C ALA A 40 19.32 8.11 2.10
N THR A 41 19.47 7.30 3.13
CA THR A 41 18.36 6.63 3.81
C THR A 41 17.79 7.50 4.92
N THR A 42 16.53 7.24 5.23
CA THR A 42 15.82 7.77 6.41
C THR A 42 15.45 6.59 7.31
N ASP A 43 15.61 6.77 8.61
CA ASP A 43 15.14 5.79 9.58
C ASP A 43 13.61 5.82 9.66
N THR A 44 13.03 4.64 9.86
CA THR A 44 11.58 4.46 9.90
C THR A 44 11.09 4.01 11.28
N LYS A 45 9.81 4.17 11.57
CA LYS A 45 9.19 3.69 12.82
C LYS A 45 9.45 2.20 13.06
N GLN A 46 9.43 1.39 12.00
CA GLN A 46 9.71 -0.04 12.07
C GLN A 46 11.20 -0.39 12.19
N GLY A 47 12.10 0.61 12.19
CA GLY A 47 13.54 0.43 12.46
C GLY A 47 14.36 -0.04 11.26
N LEU A 48 13.89 0.15 10.04
CA LEU A 48 14.62 -0.16 8.82
C LEU A 48 15.04 1.12 8.08
N PRO A 49 16.23 1.16 7.48
CA PRO A 49 16.64 2.24 6.58
C PRO A 49 15.85 2.17 5.26
N VAL A 50 15.36 3.33 4.83
CA VAL A 50 14.55 3.46 3.62
C VAL A 50 15.07 4.61 2.76
N PHE A 51 15.27 4.34 1.47
CA PHE A 51 15.41 5.39 0.46
C PHE A 51 14.03 5.86 0.05
N VAL A 52 13.65 7.06 0.46
CA VAL A 52 12.33 7.64 0.13
C VAL A 52 12.31 7.99 -1.36
N GLY A 53 11.55 7.25 -2.12
CA GLY A 53 11.34 7.45 -3.55
C GLY A 53 10.23 8.46 -3.81
N ILE A 54 9.02 7.97 -4.03
CA ILE A 54 7.84 8.81 -4.32
C ILE A 54 6.95 8.89 -3.08
N SER A 55 6.52 10.10 -2.74
CA SER A 55 5.59 10.36 -1.63
C SER A 55 4.77 11.63 -1.86
N GLY A 56 3.74 11.86 -1.04
CA GLY A 56 2.97 13.10 -1.07
C GLY A 56 3.83 14.32 -0.83
N LYS A 57 4.86 14.20 0.02
CA LYS A 57 5.75 15.31 0.39
C LYS A 57 6.67 15.75 -0.75
N ASN A 58 7.20 14.84 -1.56
CA ASN A 58 8.23 15.16 -2.55
C ASN A 58 7.74 15.13 -4.00
N ALA A 59 6.61 14.48 -4.27
CA ALA A 59 6.02 14.37 -5.60
C ALA A 59 4.54 14.77 -5.65
N GLY A 60 3.96 15.19 -4.52
CA GLY A 60 2.57 15.63 -4.45
C GLY A 60 1.53 14.51 -4.67
N THR A 61 1.92 13.24 -4.55
CA THR A 61 0.99 12.12 -4.73
C THR A 61 -0.15 12.19 -3.70
N LYS A 62 -1.34 11.73 -4.10
CA LYS A 62 -2.52 11.77 -3.23
C LYS A 62 -2.87 10.41 -2.63
N HIS A 63 -2.46 9.32 -3.27
CA HIS A 63 -2.94 7.98 -2.96
C HIS A 63 -1.85 6.91 -2.90
N ILE A 64 -0.61 7.24 -3.27
CA ILE A 64 0.47 6.25 -3.33
C ILE A 64 1.79 6.82 -2.81
N SER A 65 2.62 5.94 -2.26
CA SER A 65 4.06 6.12 -2.08
C SER A 65 4.83 4.92 -2.63
N MET A 66 6.11 5.11 -2.92
CA MET A 66 6.99 4.05 -3.39
C MET A 66 8.42 4.29 -2.92
N ASN A 67 9.01 3.30 -2.25
CA ASN A 67 10.32 3.41 -1.61
C ASN A 67 11.18 2.16 -1.81
N LYS A 68 12.48 2.32 -1.65
CA LYS A 68 13.40 1.21 -1.52
C LYS A 68 13.72 0.97 -0.04
N VAL A 69 13.37 -0.20 0.46
CA VAL A 69 13.65 -0.65 1.83
C VAL A 69 14.88 -1.54 1.82
N VAL A 70 15.73 -1.38 2.83
CA VAL A 70 16.90 -2.23 3.08
C VAL A 70 16.73 -2.93 4.42
N ILE A 71 16.90 -4.25 4.46
CA ILE A 71 16.94 -5.02 5.69
C ILE A 71 18.40 -5.49 5.87
N PRO A 72 19.17 -4.89 6.78
CA PRO A 72 20.57 -5.26 6.98
C PRO A 72 20.75 -6.74 7.36
N PRO A 73 21.97 -7.29 7.23
CA PRO A 73 22.28 -8.66 7.61
C PRO A 73 21.85 -8.98 9.05
N GLY A 74 21.17 -10.09 9.27
CA GLY A 74 20.72 -10.55 10.58
C GLY A 74 19.67 -9.65 11.26
N LYS A 75 19.08 -8.69 10.53
CA LYS A 75 18.09 -7.74 11.07
C LYS A 75 16.67 -8.04 10.59
N SER A 76 15.74 -7.45 11.31
CA SER A 76 14.32 -7.48 11.00
C SER A 76 13.69 -6.11 11.24
N ALA A 77 12.53 -5.86 10.66
CA ALA A 77 11.67 -4.79 11.14
C ALA A 77 11.11 -5.13 12.53
N LYS A 78 10.70 -4.11 13.27
CA LYS A 78 9.77 -4.29 14.39
C LYS A 78 8.42 -4.75 13.86
N ALA A 79 7.70 -5.55 14.64
CA ALA A 79 6.34 -5.95 14.29
C ALA A 79 5.43 -4.72 14.20
N HIS A 80 4.64 -4.63 13.13
CA HIS A 80 3.84 -3.46 12.84
C HIS A 80 2.64 -3.77 11.93
N ILE A 81 1.75 -2.80 11.82
CA ILE A 81 0.68 -2.73 10.83
C ILE A 81 0.79 -1.43 10.03
N HIS A 82 0.18 -1.40 8.86
CA HIS A 82 -0.11 -0.19 8.10
C HIS A 82 -1.61 0.09 8.18
N LYS A 83 -1.98 1.04 9.02
CA LYS A 83 -3.37 1.33 9.38
C LYS A 83 -4.18 1.82 8.18
N GLY A 84 -5.11 0.98 7.71
CA GLY A 84 -6.02 1.31 6.61
C GLY A 84 -5.38 1.30 5.21
N TYR A 85 -4.11 0.86 5.06
CA TYR A 85 -3.39 0.93 3.78
C TYR A 85 -2.77 -0.40 3.37
N GLU A 86 -2.82 -0.65 2.07
CA GLU A 86 -2.26 -1.84 1.44
C GLU A 86 -0.83 -1.62 0.98
N SER A 87 -0.05 -2.69 0.92
CA SER A 87 1.30 -2.67 0.38
C SER A 87 1.49 -3.74 -0.69
N VAL A 88 2.20 -3.38 -1.74
CA VAL A 88 2.76 -4.33 -2.71
C VAL A 88 4.28 -4.19 -2.70
N ILE A 89 4.97 -5.33 -2.73
CA ILE A 89 6.42 -5.41 -2.53
C ILE A 89 7.02 -6.25 -3.63
N TYR A 90 8.14 -5.80 -4.18
CA TYR A 90 8.99 -6.57 -5.07
C TYR A 90 10.35 -6.77 -4.44
N ILE A 91 10.79 -8.01 -4.26
CA ILE A 91 12.12 -8.32 -3.72
C ILE A 91 13.17 -8.16 -4.82
N ILE A 92 14.10 -7.22 -4.63
CA ILE A 92 15.21 -6.99 -5.57
C ILE A 92 16.36 -7.95 -5.29
N LYS A 93 16.67 -8.16 -3.99
CA LYS A 93 17.83 -8.92 -3.54
C LYS A 93 17.57 -9.58 -2.19
N GLY A 94 18.15 -10.78 -2.00
CA GLY A 94 18.14 -11.50 -0.73
C GLY A 94 16.92 -12.40 -0.56
N ARG A 95 16.80 -12.95 0.66
CA ARG A 95 15.70 -13.82 1.10
C ARG A 95 15.10 -13.23 2.37
N VAL A 96 13.81 -13.03 2.37
CA VAL A 96 13.07 -12.40 3.47
C VAL A 96 11.99 -13.35 3.97
N LYS A 97 12.03 -13.70 5.27
CA LYS A 97 10.94 -14.38 5.96
C LYS A 97 10.01 -13.32 6.55
N THR A 98 8.78 -13.27 6.10
CA THR A 98 7.77 -12.40 6.68
C THR A 98 6.90 -13.19 7.63
N LEU A 99 6.99 -12.90 8.93
CA LEU A 99 6.05 -13.38 9.94
C LEU A 99 4.79 -12.52 9.87
N TYR A 100 3.59 -13.11 9.97
CA TYR A 100 2.35 -12.34 9.81
C TYR A 100 1.13 -12.97 10.50
N GLY A 101 0.05 -12.18 10.57
CA GLY A 101 -1.23 -12.55 11.15
C GLY A 101 -1.24 -12.43 12.67
N GLU A 102 -2.30 -12.92 13.30
CA GLU A 102 -2.48 -12.84 14.74
C GLU A 102 -1.33 -13.55 15.49
N GLY A 103 -0.67 -12.81 16.37
CA GLY A 103 0.48 -13.31 17.12
C GLY A 103 1.67 -13.68 16.23
N LEU A 104 1.73 -13.23 14.98
CA LEU A 104 2.80 -13.51 14.01
C LEU A 104 3.07 -15.01 13.80
N LYS A 105 2.03 -15.86 13.91
CA LYS A 105 2.15 -17.32 13.87
C LYS A 105 2.31 -17.91 12.47
N LYS A 106 2.03 -17.13 11.45
CA LYS A 106 2.20 -17.53 10.04
C LYS A 106 3.47 -16.97 9.49
N SER A 107 4.06 -17.62 8.49
CA SER A 107 5.22 -17.08 7.77
C SER A 107 5.20 -17.44 6.29
N VAL A 108 5.86 -16.62 5.49
CA VAL A 108 6.18 -16.87 4.10
C VAL A 108 7.62 -16.43 3.85
N ILE A 109 8.35 -17.17 3.00
CA ILE A 109 9.69 -16.78 2.54
C ILE A 109 9.57 -16.32 1.10
N ASN A 110 10.15 -15.17 0.82
CA ASN A 110 10.23 -14.59 -0.52
C ASN A 110 11.68 -14.32 -0.90
N GLU A 111 11.98 -14.47 -2.18
CA GLU A 111 13.31 -14.32 -2.77
C GLU A 111 13.32 -13.24 -3.85
N ALA A 112 14.50 -12.89 -4.32
CA ALA A 112 14.65 -11.95 -5.45
C ALA A 112 13.79 -12.38 -6.65
N GLY A 113 12.96 -11.47 -7.15
CA GLY A 113 11.99 -11.70 -8.22
C GLY A 113 10.55 -11.89 -7.75
N ASP A 114 10.32 -12.16 -6.46
CA ASP A 114 8.98 -12.37 -5.93
C ASP A 114 8.21 -11.06 -5.72
N PHE A 115 6.90 -11.15 -5.92
CA PHE A 115 5.94 -10.11 -5.57
C PHE A 115 5.12 -10.55 -4.35
N LEU A 116 4.93 -9.63 -3.39
CA LEU A 116 4.09 -9.83 -2.21
C LEU A 116 2.98 -8.80 -2.19
N TYR A 117 1.83 -9.21 -1.69
CA TYR A 117 0.74 -8.33 -1.31
C TYR A 117 0.50 -8.44 0.20
N ILE A 118 0.45 -7.31 0.88
CA ILE A 118 0.10 -7.22 2.31
C ILE A 118 -1.18 -6.39 2.43
N PRO A 119 -2.30 -7.01 2.86
CA PRO A 119 -3.55 -6.30 3.13
C PRO A 119 -3.37 -5.21 4.19
N ALA A 120 -4.25 -4.22 4.16
CA ALA A 120 -4.35 -3.23 5.23
C ALA A 120 -4.52 -3.90 6.60
N ASP A 121 -3.98 -3.29 7.62
CA ASP A 121 -4.09 -3.71 9.03
C ASP A 121 -3.55 -5.12 9.36
N LEU A 122 -2.93 -5.82 8.43
CA LEU A 122 -2.35 -7.14 8.68
C LEU A 122 -1.06 -7.01 9.50
N PRO A 123 -0.98 -7.58 10.74
CA PRO A 123 0.25 -7.64 11.50
C PRO A 123 1.35 -8.38 10.75
N HIS A 124 2.53 -7.77 10.65
CA HIS A 124 3.66 -8.42 9.98
C HIS A 124 5.02 -7.94 10.48
N LYS A 125 6.04 -8.79 10.24
CA LYS A 125 7.44 -8.55 10.60
C LYS A 125 8.35 -9.21 9.58
N PRO A 126 8.95 -8.47 8.65
CA PRO A 126 9.95 -9.02 7.73
C PRO A 126 11.31 -9.20 8.43
N VAL A 127 11.97 -10.31 8.14
CA VAL A 127 13.26 -10.75 8.69
C VAL A 127 14.18 -11.10 7.54
N ASN A 128 15.39 -10.53 7.50
CA ASN A 128 16.41 -10.97 6.55
C ASN A 128 17.00 -12.30 7.02
N LEU A 129 17.00 -13.30 6.15
CA LEU A 129 17.52 -14.65 6.44
C LEU A 129 19.04 -14.77 6.25
N SER A 130 19.72 -13.73 5.75
CA SER A 130 21.18 -13.71 5.61
C SER A 130 21.82 -12.96 6.77
N ASP A 131 22.90 -13.51 7.34
CA ASP A 131 23.73 -12.86 8.35
C ASP A 131 24.85 -12.02 7.73
N THR A 132 25.06 -12.13 6.41
CA THR A 132 26.17 -11.47 5.70
C THR A 132 25.71 -10.44 4.69
N ASP A 133 24.54 -10.64 4.09
CA ASP A 133 24.06 -9.82 2.99
C ASP A 133 22.76 -9.09 3.34
N ALA A 134 22.65 -7.84 2.92
CA ALA A 134 21.40 -7.10 3.03
C ALA A 134 20.35 -7.63 2.04
N ALA A 135 19.10 -7.65 2.45
CA ALA A 135 17.97 -7.81 1.56
C ALA A 135 17.44 -6.43 1.14
N GLU A 136 16.99 -6.31 -0.10
CA GLU A 136 16.48 -5.08 -0.68
C GLU A 136 15.13 -5.32 -1.36
N ALA A 137 14.20 -4.40 -1.18
CA ALA A 137 12.88 -4.47 -1.79
C ALA A 137 12.37 -3.09 -2.20
N ILE A 138 11.56 -3.04 -3.26
CA ILE A 138 10.68 -1.91 -3.54
C ILE A 138 9.36 -2.17 -2.83
N VAL A 139 8.89 -1.18 -2.11
CA VAL A 139 7.58 -1.19 -1.45
C VAL A 139 6.76 -0.04 -1.99
N ALA A 140 5.63 -0.35 -2.62
CA ALA A 140 4.62 0.63 -2.96
C ALA A 140 3.42 0.46 -2.02
N ARG A 141 2.81 1.58 -1.63
CA ARG A 141 1.71 1.61 -0.66
C ARG A 141 0.65 2.61 -1.07
N THR A 142 -0.60 2.32 -0.72
CA THR A 142 -1.72 3.23 -0.95
C THR A 142 -1.75 4.45 0.00
N ASP A 143 -0.71 4.62 0.81
CA ASP A 143 -0.49 5.75 1.72
C ASP A 143 0.54 6.73 1.12
N PRO A 144 0.17 7.99 0.82
CA PRO A 144 1.14 8.98 0.33
C PRO A 144 2.11 9.49 1.40
N ASN A 145 1.78 9.33 2.70
CA ASN A 145 2.55 9.87 3.83
C ASN A 145 3.48 8.86 4.50
N GLU A 146 3.40 7.58 4.14
CA GLU A 146 4.28 6.48 4.52
C GLU A 146 4.35 6.10 5.99
N GLN A 147 4.88 7.00 6.85
CA GLN A 147 5.21 6.70 8.24
C GLN A 147 4.08 7.02 9.20
N GLU A 148 3.11 7.83 8.80
CA GLU A 148 2.00 8.23 9.67
C GLU A 148 1.06 7.05 9.96
N SER A 149 0.82 6.19 8.97
CA SER A 149 -0.03 5.00 9.09
C SER A 149 0.63 3.80 9.76
N VAL A 150 1.94 3.88 10.07
CA VAL A 150 2.67 2.78 10.74
C VAL A 150 2.38 2.79 12.22
N GLU A 151 1.77 1.70 12.70
CA GLU A 151 1.58 1.41 14.12
C GLU A 151 2.42 0.19 14.53
N GLN A 152 3.30 0.34 15.53
CA GLN A 152 4.04 -0.78 16.10
C GLN A 152 3.12 -1.60 16.98
N ILE A 153 3.27 -2.91 16.91
CA ILE A 153 2.54 -3.85 17.76
C ILE A 153 3.48 -4.60 18.69
N ALA A 154 2.96 -5.11 19.80
CA ALA A 154 3.73 -5.94 20.71
C ALA A 154 4.19 -7.22 19.99
N GLU A 155 5.45 -7.56 20.11
CA GLU A 155 5.97 -8.82 19.63
C GLU A 155 5.62 -9.93 20.63
N PRO A 156 5.03 -11.05 20.18
CA PRO A 156 4.84 -12.21 21.05
C PRO A 156 6.19 -12.72 21.57
N GLU A 157 6.22 -13.22 22.80
CA GLU A 157 7.40 -13.89 23.34
C GLU A 157 7.85 -15.02 22.40
N GLY A 158 9.11 -14.97 21.95
CA GLY A 158 9.68 -15.95 21.02
C GLY A 158 9.46 -15.67 19.53
N ALA A 159 8.74 -14.62 19.14
CA ALA A 159 8.62 -14.23 17.74
C ALA A 159 9.95 -13.67 17.19
N GLY A 160 10.76 -14.53 16.62
CA GLY A 160 12.10 -14.23 16.09
C GLY A 160 13.20 -15.13 16.62
N ALA A 161 12.91 -16.02 17.55
CA ALA A 161 13.87 -16.95 18.16
C ALA A 161 14.00 -18.30 17.41
N GLU A 162 13.41 -18.47 16.23
CA GLU A 162 13.75 -19.62 15.40
C GLU A 162 15.21 -19.50 14.94
N LYS A 163 16.08 -20.19 15.68
CA LYS A 163 17.42 -20.53 15.21
C LYS A 163 17.30 -21.21 13.84
N LYS A 164 18.21 -20.83 12.96
CA LYS A 164 18.44 -21.44 11.64
C LYS A 164 18.40 -22.96 11.67
#